data_d891a4e7e51e3c4a744d3f2deef017c8
#
_entry.id   d891a4e7e51e3c4a744d3f2deef017c8
#
_cell.length_a   1.000
_cell.length_b   1.000
_cell.length_c   1.000
_cell.angle_alpha   90.00
_cell.angle_beta   90.00
_cell.angle_gamma   90.00
#
_symmetry.space_group_name_H-M   'P 1'
#
loop_
_entity.id
_entity.type
_entity.pdbx_description
1 polymer ?
#
loop_
_entity_poly.entity_id
_entity_poly.type
_entity_poly.pdbx_seq_one_letter_code
_entity_poly.pdbx_strand_id
1 'polypeptide(L)'
;MKKDTNSMLLKSEIFNPQSKIFANVDRVIEHLETGYASPVLIEVDPSNACNHACSFCLSSYIHFDKYKGTETFSKALMPREMLMSICEDFVEMGVRAVNWTGGGEPTLNKHLKEAIEYCGKNGIKMGMFTNGTLLDKWDMFDVMVENMSWVRFSIDAGTQRTYDGVRHTHKNDNWNKMVNNLSTLIETNKNKNNLIDIGVGFVISHDTYSEIVDFANYFKDFDLMYCQYKPEIIIREDGGQQREVDFWVNKVQPLLEEAKLILGNKFQINNYKFEDLIEDREEFGRSYKKCLGSQIQPCIGADGHVYVCTNHRGWKQYSYGCMYDGKRFKDIWQDIASRTKVMNKIEKEECFSNCTKLCKPHESNKAAWDISQNMNRLTTLEKKSYVKKLLKQREEVVKHLKHSEFI
;
A
#
# COMPACT_ATOMS: atom_id res chain seq x y z
N MET A 1 -23.96 -0.19 -27.82
CA MET A 1 -23.35 1.13 -27.70
C MET A 1 -22.07 0.95 -26.89
N LYS A 2 -20.90 0.98 -27.52
CA LYS A 2 -19.60 0.99 -26.82
C LYS A 2 -19.47 2.36 -26.15
N LYS A 3 -19.59 2.40 -24.81
CA LYS A 3 -19.26 3.59 -24.05
C LYS A 3 -17.76 3.85 -24.21
N ASP A 4 -17.45 5.08 -24.55
CA ASP A 4 -16.09 5.63 -24.67
C ASP A 4 -15.35 5.47 -23.33
N THR A 5 -14.58 4.43 -23.20
CA THR A 5 -13.73 4.16 -22.03
C THR A 5 -12.52 5.10 -21.93
N ASN A 6 -12.26 5.88 -22.97
CA ASN A 6 -11.11 6.81 -23.02
C ASN A 6 -11.28 8.08 -22.18
N SER A 7 -12.49 8.49 -21.81
CA SER A 7 -12.68 9.73 -21.03
C SER A 7 -12.60 9.52 -19.50
N MET A 8 -12.68 8.28 -19.02
CA MET A 8 -12.62 7.94 -17.59
C MET A 8 -11.19 7.71 -17.07
N LEU A 9 -10.24 7.41 -17.95
CA LEU A 9 -8.85 7.09 -17.61
C LEU A 9 -8.00 8.31 -17.20
N LEU A 10 -8.48 9.53 -17.41
CA LEU A 10 -7.70 10.76 -17.21
C LEU A 10 -7.91 11.47 -15.87
N LYS A 11 -8.72 10.93 -14.94
CA LYS A 11 -9.13 11.69 -13.74
C LYS A 11 -8.57 11.24 -12.38
N SER A 12 -7.68 10.26 -12.31
CA SER A 12 -6.87 10.03 -11.09
C SER A 12 -5.53 9.39 -11.43
N GLU A 13 -4.65 10.15 -12.07
CA GLU A 13 -3.32 9.69 -12.49
C GLU A 13 -2.46 9.22 -11.31
N ILE A 14 -2.65 9.78 -10.12
CA ILE A 14 -1.89 9.44 -8.90
C ILE A 14 -2.13 7.98 -8.45
N PHE A 15 -3.31 7.44 -8.70
CA PHE A 15 -3.73 6.12 -8.20
C PHE A 15 -4.01 5.08 -9.30
N ASN A 16 -3.43 5.24 -10.49
CA ASN A 16 -3.58 4.24 -11.54
C ASN A 16 -2.48 3.16 -11.48
N PRO A 17 -2.75 1.96 -10.91
CA PRO A 17 -1.74 0.93 -10.72
C PRO A 17 -1.19 0.38 -12.04
N GLN A 18 -1.99 0.34 -13.12
CA GLN A 18 -1.53 -0.16 -14.42
C GLN A 18 -0.50 0.79 -15.04
N SER A 19 -0.75 2.10 -15.03
CA SER A 19 0.23 3.09 -15.51
C SER A 19 1.54 3.03 -14.73
N LYS A 20 1.47 2.78 -13.41
CA LYS A 20 2.65 2.63 -12.56
C LYS A 20 3.49 1.39 -12.91
N ILE A 21 2.86 0.29 -13.34
CA ILE A 21 3.60 -0.87 -13.84
C ILE A 21 4.36 -0.52 -15.14
N PHE A 22 3.76 0.24 -16.05
CA PHE A 22 4.47 0.69 -17.25
C PHE A 22 5.64 1.63 -16.93
N ALA A 23 5.52 2.47 -15.90
CA ALA A 23 6.65 3.28 -15.40
C ALA A 23 7.80 2.43 -14.85
N ASN A 24 7.55 1.19 -14.46
CA ASN A 24 8.51 0.25 -13.89
C ASN A 24 8.67 -1.03 -14.73
N VAL A 25 8.31 -0.96 -16.00
CA VAL A 25 8.29 -2.12 -16.90
C VAL A 25 9.66 -2.76 -17.11
N ASP A 26 10.73 -2.00 -16.97
CA ASP A 26 12.10 -2.51 -17.00
C ASP A 26 12.36 -3.59 -15.93
N ARG A 27 11.84 -3.41 -14.70
CA ARG A 27 11.92 -4.43 -13.63
C ARG A 27 11.04 -5.64 -13.92
N VAL A 28 9.89 -5.43 -14.56
CA VAL A 28 9.02 -6.53 -15.00
C VAL A 28 9.73 -7.36 -16.07
N ILE A 29 10.33 -6.71 -17.07
CA ILE A 29 11.08 -7.37 -18.14
C ILE A 29 12.29 -8.12 -17.57
N GLU A 30 13.07 -7.48 -16.70
CA GLU A 30 14.22 -8.10 -16.02
C GLU A 30 13.81 -9.40 -15.33
N HIS A 31 12.72 -9.36 -14.54
CA HIS A 31 12.19 -10.55 -13.88
C HIS A 31 11.75 -11.63 -14.86
N LEU A 32 11.04 -11.27 -15.93
CA LEU A 32 10.56 -12.23 -16.93
C LEU A 32 11.68 -12.90 -17.72
N GLU A 33 12.81 -12.21 -17.90
CA GLU A 33 13.96 -12.73 -18.65
C GLU A 33 14.94 -13.53 -17.79
N THR A 34 15.12 -13.15 -16.53
CA THR A 34 16.20 -13.69 -15.65
C THR A 34 15.65 -14.46 -14.45
N GLY A 35 14.37 -14.37 -14.15
CA GLY A 35 13.77 -14.85 -12.89
C GLY A 35 14.06 -13.96 -11.68
N TYR A 36 14.79 -12.85 -11.86
CA TYR A 36 15.16 -11.90 -10.82
C TYR A 36 14.89 -10.47 -11.27
N ALA A 37 14.52 -9.63 -10.32
CA ALA A 37 14.60 -8.18 -10.41
C ALA A 37 14.76 -7.59 -9.01
N SER A 38 15.44 -6.46 -8.89
CA SER A 38 15.41 -5.70 -7.64
C SER A 38 14.01 -5.14 -7.43
N PRO A 39 13.53 -5.04 -6.18
CA PRO A 39 12.20 -4.50 -5.90
C PRO A 39 12.03 -3.08 -6.43
N VAL A 40 10.83 -2.79 -6.92
CA VAL A 40 10.42 -1.41 -7.23
C VAL A 40 9.98 -0.72 -5.95
N LEU A 41 9.06 -1.33 -5.23
CA LEU A 41 8.49 -0.83 -3.99
C LEU A 41 8.62 -1.91 -2.91
N ILE A 42 9.01 -1.51 -1.71
CA ILE A 42 8.99 -2.38 -0.54
C ILE A 42 8.05 -1.79 0.51
N GLU A 43 7.11 -2.62 0.98
CA GLU A 43 6.32 -2.31 2.16
C GLU A 43 7.11 -2.72 3.40
N VAL A 44 7.40 -1.79 4.30
CA VAL A 44 8.16 -2.07 5.53
C VAL A 44 7.31 -1.77 6.74
N ASP A 45 7.26 -2.73 7.66
CA ASP A 45 6.64 -2.58 8.96
C ASP A 45 7.71 -2.32 10.03
N PRO A 46 7.99 -1.06 10.40
CA PRO A 46 8.93 -0.79 11.48
C PRO A 46 8.43 -1.28 12.83
N SER A 47 7.10 -1.48 12.94
CA SER A 47 6.41 -1.86 14.16
C SER A 47 5.18 -2.73 13.87
N ASN A 48 5.02 -3.81 14.64
CA ASN A 48 3.75 -4.55 14.75
C ASN A 48 2.92 -4.04 15.94
N ALA A 49 3.52 -3.30 16.88
CA ALA A 49 2.78 -2.63 17.93
C ALA A 49 1.99 -1.44 17.36
N CYS A 50 0.79 -1.22 17.89
CA CYS A 50 -0.03 -0.07 17.56
C CYS A 50 -0.60 0.53 18.85
N ASN A 51 -0.72 1.85 18.90
CA ASN A 51 -1.41 2.56 19.98
C ASN A 51 -2.93 2.70 19.75
N HIS A 52 -3.43 2.12 18.64
CA HIS A 52 -4.84 1.96 18.31
C HIS A 52 -5.21 0.48 18.19
N ALA A 53 -6.52 0.16 18.28
CA ALA A 53 -7.05 -1.20 18.12
C ALA A 53 -8.28 -1.17 17.19
N CYS A 54 -8.11 -0.65 15.97
CA CYS A 54 -9.20 -0.42 15.03
C CYS A 54 -9.98 -1.70 14.72
N SER A 55 -11.33 -1.62 14.73
CA SER A 55 -12.23 -2.75 14.46
C SER A 55 -12.04 -3.38 13.09
N PHE A 56 -11.70 -2.56 12.09
CA PHE A 56 -11.48 -2.94 10.68
C PHE A 56 -10.01 -3.19 10.33
N CYS A 57 -9.11 -3.34 11.31
CA CYS A 57 -7.69 -3.48 11.05
C CYS A 57 -7.36 -4.80 10.36
N LEU A 58 -6.80 -4.76 9.15
CA LEU A 58 -6.36 -5.93 8.41
C LEU A 58 -5.21 -6.68 9.11
N SER A 59 -4.47 -6.00 9.98
CA SER A 59 -3.39 -6.59 10.75
C SER A 59 -3.84 -7.12 12.12
N SER A 60 -5.15 -7.14 12.38
CA SER A 60 -5.71 -7.64 13.65
C SER A 60 -5.29 -9.07 13.96
N TYR A 61 -5.07 -9.91 12.93
CA TYR A 61 -4.55 -11.28 13.12
C TYR A 61 -3.15 -11.32 13.74
N ILE A 62 -2.36 -10.25 13.61
CA ILE A 62 -1.05 -10.12 14.28
C ILE A 62 -1.25 -9.87 15.78
N HIS A 63 -2.39 -9.30 16.16
CA HIS A 63 -2.72 -8.89 17.52
C HIS A 63 -3.61 -9.88 18.28
N PHE A 64 -4.24 -10.85 17.60
CA PHE A 64 -5.16 -11.82 18.18
C PHE A 64 -4.59 -13.23 18.18
N ASP A 65 -4.83 -13.97 19.27
CA ASP A 65 -4.39 -15.36 19.57
C ASP A 65 -4.78 -16.43 18.53
N LYS A 66 -5.54 -16.10 17.52
CA LYS A 66 -6.01 -17.03 16.48
C LYS A 66 -4.86 -17.74 15.75
N TYR A 67 -3.67 -17.16 15.79
CA TYR A 67 -2.46 -17.71 15.18
C TYR A 67 -1.43 -18.01 16.28
N LYS A 68 -1.66 -19.05 17.05
CA LYS A 68 -0.72 -19.56 18.07
C LYS A 68 0.69 -19.67 17.48
N GLY A 69 1.64 -18.91 18.02
CA GLY A 69 3.03 -18.84 17.56
C GLY A 69 3.42 -17.44 17.03
N THR A 70 2.48 -16.49 16.88
CA THR A 70 2.77 -15.11 16.51
C THR A 70 2.79 -14.14 17.69
N GLU A 71 2.44 -14.59 18.89
CA GLU A 71 2.40 -13.75 20.11
C GLU A 71 3.70 -12.99 20.36
N THR A 72 4.83 -13.64 20.13
CA THR A 72 6.16 -13.05 20.29
C THR A 72 6.39 -11.87 19.35
N PHE A 73 5.68 -11.83 18.22
CA PHE A 73 5.85 -10.82 17.17
C PHE A 73 4.70 -9.82 17.07
N SER A 74 3.61 -10.02 17.82
CA SER A 74 2.43 -9.15 17.77
C SER A 74 2.73 -7.71 18.20
N LYS A 75 3.77 -7.51 19.03
CA LYS A 75 4.24 -6.19 19.49
C LYS A 75 5.69 -5.91 19.10
N ALA A 76 6.21 -6.62 18.10
CA ALA A 76 7.58 -6.46 17.67
C ALA A 76 7.83 -5.02 17.18
N LEU A 77 8.97 -4.50 17.58
CA LEU A 77 9.58 -3.30 17.02
C LEU A 77 10.86 -3.75 16.34
N MET A 78 11.02 -3.37 15.09
CA MET A 78 12.25 -3.70 14.34
C MET A 78 13.45 -3.06 15.04
N PRO A 79 14.48 -3.83 15.42
CA PRO A 79 15.69 -3.27 16.04
C PRO A 79 16.39 -2.28 15.10
N ARG A 80 17.09 -1.29 15.67
CA ARG A 80 17.79 -0.26 14.92
C ARG A 80 18.74 -0.87 13.87
N GLU A 81 19.54 -1.85 14.28
CA GLU A 81 20.54 -2.49 13.45
C GLU A 81 19.89 -3.16 12.23
N MET A 82 18.75 -3.83 12.42
CA MET A 82 17.99 -4.45 11.33
C MET A 82 17.39 -3.40 10.41
N LEU A 83 16.76 -2.36 10.99
CA LEU A 83 16.14 -1.27 10.23
C LEU A 83 17.16 -0.54 9.37
N MET A 84 18.34 -0.26 9.89
CA MET A 84 19.40 0.39 9.12
C MET A 84 20.02 -0.54 8.07
N SER A 85 20.21 -1.83 8.41
CA SER A 85 20.72 -2.83 7.46
C SER A 85 19.80 -3.00 6.25
N ILE A 86 18.48 -2.99 6.42
CA ILE A 86 17.56 -3.04 5.27
C ILE A 86 17.64 -1.77 4.42
N CYS A 87 17.81 -0.59 5.04
CA CYS A 87 17.98 0.66 4.30
C CYS A 87 19.27 0.65 3.45
N GLU A 88 20.36 0.10 3.97
CA GLU A 88 21.61 -0.10 3.22
C GLU A 88 21.40 -1.05 2.03
N ASP A 89 20.69 -2.17 2.26
CA ASP A 89 20.36 -3.12 1.20
C ASP A 89 19.48 -2.47 0.12
N PHE A 90 18.55 -1.59 0.48
CA PHE A 90 17.71 -0.87 -0.49
C PHE A 90 18.55 -0.01 -1.42
N VAL A 91 19.54 0.71 -0.88
CA VAL A 91 20.47 1.53 -1.66
C VAL A 91 21.32 0.65 -2.58
N GLU A 92 21.93 -0.40 -2.03
CA GLU A 92 22.80 -1.31 -2.77
C GLU A 92 22.07 -2.01 -3.93
N MET A 93 20.81 -2.41 -3.70
CA MET A 93 19.99 -3.10 -4.70
C MET A 93 19.31 -2.16 -5.70
N GLY A 94 19.35 -0.84 -5.48
CA GLY A 94 18.65 0.13 -6.32
C GLY A 94 17.14 0.01 -6.22
N VAL A 95 16.61 -0.21 -5.00
CA VAL A 95 15.19 -0.12 -4.68
C VAL A 95 14.70 1.30 -4.96
N ARG A 96 13.55 1.44 -5.63
CA ARG A 96 13.07 2.76 -6.06
C ARG A 96 12.27 3.47 -4.98
N ALA A 97 11.43 2.71 -4.27
CA ALA A 97 10.54 3.27 -3.26
C ALA A 97 10.34 2.37 -2.05
N VAL A 98 10.02 2.99 -0.93
CA VAL A 98 9.64 2.33 0.33
C VAL A 98 8.34 2.94 0.84
N ASN A 99 7.40 2.11 1.25
CA ASN A 99 6.27 2.51 2.05
C ASN A 99 6.51 2.12 3.50
N TRP A 100 6.64 3.11 4.37
CA TRP A 100 6.60 2.91 5.81
C TRP A 100 5.15 2.70 6.23
N THR A 101 4.84 1.48 6.60
CA THR A 101 3.48 1.06 6.96
C THR A 101 3.55 0.20 8.22
N GLY A 102 2.64 -0.71 8.42
CA GLY A 102 2.80 -1.60 9.55
C GLY A 102 1.75 -2.66 9.67
N GLY A 103 2.15 -3.70 10.38
CA GLY A 103 1.25 -4.49 11.18
C GLY A 103 0.68 -3.66 12.33
N GLY A 104 1.41 -2.59 12.73
CA GLY A 104 1.03 -1.60 13.72
C GLY A 104 1.23 -0.15 13.24
N GLU A 105 1.57 0.74 14.15
CA GLU A 105 1.87 2.15 13.84
C GLU A 105 3.39 2.33 13.63
N PRO A 106 3.84 2.74 12.43
CA PRO A 106 5.27 2.87 12.13
C PRO A 106 5.99 3.85 13.06
N THR A 107 5.34 4.93 13.47
CA THR A 107 5.93 5.96 14.33
C THR A 107 6.11 5.54 15.80
N LEU A 108 5.69 4.33 16.16
CA LEU A 108 6.09 3.73 17.44
C LEU A 108 7.57 3.33 17.47
N ASN A 109 8.17 3.08 16.31
CA ASN A 109 9.59 2.78 16.20
C ASN A 109 10.39 4.09 16.24
N LYS A 110 11.08 4.34 17.34
CA LYS A 110 11.90 5.56 17.56
C LYS A 110 13.05 5.73 16.56
N HIS A 111 13.46 4.66 15.89
CA HIS A 111 14.56 4.67 14.92
C HIS A 111 14.08 4.96 13.49
N LEU A 112 12.77 5.12 13.28
CA LEU A 112 12.22 5.38 11.96
C LEU A 112 12.70 6.72 11.37
N LYS A 113 12.90 7.75 12.21
CA LYS A 113 13.43 9.05 11.79
C LYS A 113 14.77 8.90 11.09
N GLU A 114 15.70 8.15 11.69
CA GLU A 114 17.04 7.88 11.14
C GLU A 114 16.95 7.12 9.81
N ALA A 115 16.05 6.14 9.71
CA ALA A 115 15.85 5.38 8.48
C ALA A 115 15.31 6.26 7.34
N ILE A 116 14.37 7.16 7.62
CA ILE A 116 13.84 8.13 6.65
C ILE A 116 14.95 9.05 6.15
N GLU A 117 15.75 9.62 7.06
CA GLU A 117 16.88 10.47 6.69
C GLU A 117 17.91 9.74 5.81
N TYR A 118 18.24 8.51 6.18
CA TYR A 118 19.19 7.70 5.42
C TYR A 118 18.69 7.40 4.00
N CYS A 119 17.45 6.93 3.89
CA CYS A 119 16.84 6.62 2.60
C CYS A 119 16.68 7.88 1.72
N GLY A 120 16.26 9.01 2.31
CA GLY A 120 16.10 10.27 1.60
C GLY A 120 17.42 10.80 1.03
N LYS A 121 18.50 10.79 1.83
CA LYS A 121 19.84 11.19 1.40
C LYS A 121 20.38 10.33 0.25
N ASN A 122 19.93 9.08 0.15
CA ASN A 122 20.30 8.14 -0.91
C ASN A 122 19.30 8.07 -2.07
N GLY A 123 18.33 8.99 -2.13
CA GLY A 123 17.43 9.16 -3.28
C GLY A 123 16.29 8.15 -3.37
N ILE A 124 16.05 7.34 -2.33
CA ILE A 124 14.93 6.42 -2.27
C ILE A 124 13.65 7.21 -2.03
N LYS A 125 12.63 7.01 -2.87
CA LYS A 125 11.32 7.63 -2.68
C LYS A 125 10.59 6.98 -1.52
N MET A 126 9.93 7.77 -0.68
CA MET A 126 9.27 7.23 0.51
C MET A 126 7.84 7.71 0.64
N GLY A 127 6.96 6.79 1.01
CA GLY A 127 5.60 7.06 1.45
C GLY A 127 5.35 6.58 2.87
N MET A 128 4.35 7.12 3.56
CA MET A 128 3.98 6.65 4.89
C MET A 128 2.47 6.58 5.06
N PHE A 129 2.03 5.51 5.72
CA PHE A 129 0.70 5.41 6.31
C PHE A 129 0.83 5.48 7.82
N THR A 130 0.16 6.44 8.45
CA THR A 130 0.23 6.64 9.90
C THR A 130 -1.14 6.99 10.47
N ASN A 131 -1.36 6.69 11.74
CA ASN A 131 -2.50 7.24 12.47
C ASN A 131 -2.28 8.71 12.91
N GLY A 132 -1.06 9.21 12.77
CA GLY A 132 -0.69 10.61 12.96
C GLY A 132 -0.56 11.07 14.42
N THR A 133 -0.81 10.21 15.41
CA THR A 133 -0.90 10.64 16.81
C THR A 133 0.43 10.78 17.55
N LEU A 134 1.56 10.39 16.92
CA LEU A 134 2.87 10.35 17.56
C LEU A 134 3.96 11.14 16.82
N LEU A 135 3.61 11.94 15.81
CA LEU A 135 4.59 12.67 15.02
C LEU A 135 5.34 13.72 15.84
N ASP A 136 4.64 14.40 16.74
CA ASP A 136 5.18 15.37 17.67
C ASP A 136 6.18 14.75 18.66
N LYS A 137 5.91 13.52 19.10
CA LYS A 137 6.74 12.82 20.08
C LYS A 137 8.20 12.66 19.64
N TRP A 138 8.41 12.47 18.33
CA TRP A 138 9.74 12.22 17.75
C TRP A 138 10.23 13.38 16.88
N ASP A 139 9.51 14.51 16.88
CA ASP A 139 9.83 15.66 16.04
C ASP A 139 10.05 15.22 14.57
N MET A 140 9.00 14.64 13.99
CA MET A 140 9.05 14.03 12.67
C MET A 140 8.83 15.01 11.50
N PHE A 141 8.30 16.20 11.75
CA PHE A 141 7.74 17.07 10.74
C PHE A 141 8.76 17.47 9.66
N ASP A 142 9.90 18.03 10.08
CA ASP A 142 10.93 18.46 9.14
C ASP A 142 11.51 17.31 8.34
N VAL A 143 11.86 16.21 9.00
CA VAL A 143 12.45 15.04 8.32
C VAL A 143 11.49 14.43 7.31
N MET A 144 10.19 14.41 7.63
CA MET A 144 9.17 13.91 6.71
C MET A 144 9.04 14.80 5.48
N VAL A 145 8.95 16.13 5.69
CA VAL A 145 8.80 17.08 4.56
C VAL A 145 10.04 17.09 3.67
N GLU A 146 11.24 16.96 4.22
CA GLU A 146 12.48 17.01 3.45
C GLU A 146 12.80 15.73 2.69
N ASN A 147 12.31 14.57 3.16
CA ASN A 147 12.79 13.30 2.66
C ASN A 147 11.69 12.43 2.03
N MET A 148 10.41 12.69 2.28
CA MET A 148 9.34 11.83 1.79
C MET A 148 8.74 12.35 0.47
N SER A 149 7.98 11.51 -0.19
CA SER A 149 7.20 11.86 -1.38
C SER A 149 5.74 12.16 -1.01
N TRP A 150 5.20 11.39 -0.06
CA TRP A 150 3.83 11.56 0.40
C TRP A 150 3.62 10.98 1.79
N VAL A 151 2.61 11.50 2.48
CA VAL A 151 2.15 10.99 3.78
C VAL A 151 0.63 10.91 3.76
N ARG A 152 0.07 9.79 4.23
CA ARG A 152 -1.38 9.63 4.41
C ARG A 152 -1.74 9.31 5.85
N PHE A 153 -2.53 10.20 6.44
CA PHE A 153 -3.14 9.96 7.73
C PHE A 153 -4.34 9.02 7.56
N SER A 154 -4.36 7.97 8.37
CA SER A 154 -5.50 7.07 8.47
C SER A 154 -6.44 7.62 9.54
N ILE A 155 -7.62 8.10 9.16
CA ILE A 155 -8.54 8.82 10.07
C ILE A 155 -9.83 8.02 10.26
N ASP A 156 -10.52 7.68 9.17
CA ASP A 156 -11.67 6.78 9.13
C ASP A 156 -12.91 7.25 9.93
N ALA A 157 -13.00 8.55 10.18
CA ALA A 157 -14.13 9.21 10.86
C ALA A 157 -14.22 10.68 10.48
N GLY A 158 -15.42 11.24 10.50
CA GLY A 158 -15.69 12.68 10.35
C GLY A 158 -15.84 13.41 11.68
N THR A 159 -16.01 12.66 12.78
CA THR A 159 -16.19 13.19 14.14
C THR A 159 -15.27 12.50 15.14
N GLN A 160 -14.92 13.20 16.22
CA GLN A 160 -14.15 12.62 17.34
C GLN A 160 -14.86 11.39 17.93
N ARG A 161 -16.17 11.44 18.07
CA ARG A 161 -16.94 10.34 18.67
C ARG A 161 -16.75 9.04 17.89
N THR A 162 -16.91 9.07 16.58
CA THR A 162 -16.73 7.89 15.74
C THR A 162 -15.27 7.48 15.66
N TYR A 163 -14.35 8.44 15.58
CA TYR A 163 -12.91 8.16 15.63
C TYR A 163 -12.52 7.35 16.87
N ASP A 164 -12.93 7.81 18.07
CA ASP A 164 -12.64 7.12 19.31
C ASP A 164 -13.30 5.74 19.39
N GLY A 165 -14.50 5.62 18.84
CA GLY A 165 -15.26 4.36 18.81
C GLY A 165 -14.60 3.31 17.92
N VAL A 166 -14.35 3.60 16.64
CA VAL A 166 -13.84 2.62 15.68
C VAL A 166 -12.35 2.32 15.85
N ARG A 167 -11.60 3.23 16.46
CA ARG A 167 -10.16 3.05 16.71
C ARG A 167 -9.83 2.55 18.10
N HIS A 168 -10.86 2.40 18.95
CA HIS A 168 -10.77 1.95 20.33
C HIS A 168 -9.64 2.64 21.12
N THR A 169 -9.57 3.95 20.97
CA THR A 169 -8.57 4.79 21.63
C THR A 169 -9.08 5.25 23.00
N HIS A 170 -9.32 4.33 23.89
CA HIS A 170 -9.98 4.58 25.19
C HIS A 170 -9.27 5.53 26.14
N LYS A 171 -8.13 6.06 25.76
CA LYS A 171 -7.39 7.02 26.59
C LYS A 171 -6.78 8.09 25.69
N ASN A 172 -7.11 9.34 25.99
CA ASN A 172 -6.33 10.51 25.64
C ASN A 172 -6.51 11.08 24.23
N ASP A 173 -7.51 11.91 24.04
CA ASP A 173 -7.45 13.05 23.09
C ASP A 173 -6.69 12.79 21.77
N ASN A 174 -6.79 11.53 21.28
CA ASN A 174 -6.07 11.11 20.08
C ASN A 174 -6.60 11.80 18.81
N TRP A 175 -7.88 12.18 18.79
CA TRP A 175 -8.44 13.00 17.73
C TRP A 175 -7.71 14.35 17.63
N ASN A 176 -7.65 15.11 18.74
CA ASN A 176 -6.99 16.41 18.72
C ASN A 176 -5.48 16.30 18.46
N LYS A 177 -4.82 15.28 18.98
CA LYS A 177 -3.41 15.02 18.66
C LYS A 177 -3.20 14.76 17.17
N MET A 178 -4.03 13.92 16.56
CA MET A 178 -3.96 13.64 15.14
C MET A 178 -4.22 14.89 14.30
N VAL A 179 -5.26 15.67 14.64
CA VAL A 179 -5.60 16.92 13.95
C VAL A 179 -4.48 17.95 14.08
N ASN A 180 -3.93 18.14 15.30
CA ASN A 180 -2.83 19.06 15.54
C ASN A 180 -1.58 18.65 14.76
N ASN A 181 -1.22 17.37 14.78
CA ASN A 181 -0.07 16.85 14.03
C ASN A 181 -0.25 16.98 12.52
N LEU A 182 -1.48 16.73 12.00
CA LEU A 182 -1.80 16.97 10.61
C LEU A 182 -1.64 18.45 10.23
N SER A 183 -2.18 19.36 11.05
CA SER A 183 -2.08 20.80 10.83
C SER A 183 -0.63 21.27 10.87
N THR A 184 0.16 20.80 11.84
CA THR A 184 1.59 21.12 11.95
C THR A 184 2.37 20.60 10.72
N LEU A 185 2.09 19.39 10.26
CA LEU A 185 2.75 18.84 9.06
C LEU A 185 2.40 19.66 7.81
N ILE A 186 1.13 20.05 7.65
CA ILE A 186 0.67 20.92 6.55
C ILE A 186 1.39 22.27 6.59
N GLU A 187 1.47 22.89 7.76
CA GLU A 187 2.17 24.18 7.92
C GLU A 187 3.66 24.05 7.63
N THR A 188 4.33 23.02 8.16
CA THR A 188 5.74 22.74 7.87
C THR A 188 5.97 22.54 6.37
N ASN A 189 5.10 21.78 5.71
CA ASN A 189 5.18 21.54 4.27
C ASN A 189 5.01 22.84 3.47
N LYS A 190 4.03 23.66 3.84
CA LYS A 190 3.80 24.96 3.22
C LYS A 190 5.00 25.90 3.35
N ASN A 191 5.61 25.95 4.54
CA ASN A 191 6.80 26.77 4.81
C ASN A 191 8.03 26.29 4.02
N LYS A 192 8.04 25.04 3.55
CA LYS A 192 9.08 24.44 2.69
C LYS A 192 8.63 24.30 1.22
N ASN A 193 7.69 25.13 0.76
CA ASN A 193 7.20 25.16 -0.63
C ASN A 193 6.49 23.89 -1.12
N ASN A 194 5.76 23.20 -0.24
CA ASN A 194 4.94 22.03 -0.57
C ASN A 194 5.74 20.90 -1.24
N LEU A 195 6.76 20.43 -0.56
CA LEU A 195 7.67 19.39 -1.07
C LEU A 195 7.00 18.01 -1.16
N ILE A 196 6.01 17.72 -0.28
CA ILE A 196 5.36 16.41 -0.19
C ILE A 196 3.85 16.50 -0.41
N ASP A 197 3.25 15.40 -0.84
CA ASP A 197 1.80 15.26 -0.88
C ASP A 197 1.26 14.77 0.46
N ILE A 198 0.36 15.52 1.06
CA ILE A 198 -0.33 15.15 2.30
C ILE A 198 -1.77 14.78 1.97
N GLY A 199 -2.20 13.61 2.42
CA GLY A 199 -3.57 13.14 2.24
C GLY A 199 -4.14 12.52 3.50
N VAL A 200 -5.46 12.35 3.50
CA VAL A 200 -6.20 11.66 4.55
C VAL A 200 -6.98 10.49 3.97
N GLY A 201 -7.14 9.43 4.74
CA GLY A 201 -7.84 8.21 4.33
C GLY A 201 -9.03 7.89 5.20
N PHE A 202 -10.09 7.38 4.56
CA PHE A 202 -11.32 6.96 5.18
C PHE A 202 -11.67 5.54 4.72
N VAL A 203 -11.70 4.58 5.66
CA VAL A 203 -12.22 3.23 5.43
C VAL A 203 -13.72 3.25 5.64
N ILE A 204 -14.46 2.85 4.63
CA ILE A 204 -15.92 2.73 4.69
C ILE A 204 -16.27 1.34 5.17
N SER A 205 -16.94 1.29 6.32
CA SER A 205 -17.52 0.08 6.93
C SER A 205 -18.96 0.37 7.37
N HIS A 206 -19.62 -0.61 7.93
CA HIS A 206 -20.95 -0.39 8.56
C HIS A 206 -20.90 0.60 9.73
N ASP A 207 -19.76 0.70 10.41
CA ASP A 207 -19.60 1.60 11.56
C ASP A 207 -19.24 3.05 11.16
N THR A 208 -18.74 3.25 9.93
CA THR A 208 -18.21 4.55 9.50
C THR A 208 -18.96 5.20 8.34
N TYR A 209 -19.72 4.44 7.53
CA TYR A 209 -20.30 4.95 6.28
C TYR A 209 -21.18 6.21 6.45
N SER A 210 -21.88 6.33 7.58
CA SER A 210 -22.74 7.49 7.85
C SER A 210 -21.97 8.81 7.99
N GLU A 211 -20.64 8.75 8.23
CA GLU A 211 -19.79 9.94 8.38
C GLU A 211 -18.97 10.29 7.12
N ILE A 212 -19.27 9.68 5.97
CA ILE A 212 -18.61 10.00 4.70
C ILE A 212 -18.69 11.50 4.39
N VAL A 213 -19.86 12.10 4.58
CA VAL A 213 -20.11 13.53 4.31
C VAL A 213 -19.51 14.41 5.41
N ASP A 214 -19.60 14.00 6.68
CA ASP A 214 -19.00 14.73 7.80
C ASP A 214 -17.49 14.79 7.65
N PHE A 215 -16.84 13.70 7.25
CA PHE A 215 -15.41 13.67 6.94
C PHE A 215 -15.06 14.65 5.81
N ALA A 216 -15.85 14.68 4.73
CA ALA A 216 -15.65 15.62 3.64
C ALA A 216 -15.75 17.07 4.13
N ASN A 217 -16.78 17.40 4.89
CA ASN A 217 -16.98 18.74 5.44
C ASN A 217 -15.89 19.16 6.41
N TYR A 218 -15.39 18.24 7.24
CA TYR A 218 -14.32 18.52 8.19
C TYR A 218 -12.99 18.85 7.50
N PHE A 219 -12.63 18.08 6.45
CA PHE A 219 -11.32 18.19 5.81
C PHE A 219 -11.28 19.04 4.54
N LYS A 220 -12.41 19.56 4.04
CA LYS A 220 -12.45 20.37 2.80
C LYS A 220 -11.52 21.58 2.80
N ASP A 221 -11.38 22.24 3.95
CA ASP A 221 -10.62 23.49 4.08
C ASP A 221 -9.15 23.26 4.48
N PHE A 222 -8.74 22.03 4.79
CA PHE A 222 -7.33 21.69 5.01
C PHE A 222 -6.58 21.72 3.68
N ASP A 223 -5.33 22.16 3.69
CA ASP A 223 -4.46 22.15 2.51
C ASP A 223 -3.92 20.75 2.25
N LEU A 224 -4.79 19.88 1.76
CA LEU A 224 -4.54 18.49 1.45
C LEU A 224 -4.51 18.26 -0.06
N MET A 225 -3.63 17.37 -0.50
CA MET A 225 -3.62 16.89 -1.89
C MET A 225 -4.87 16.03 -2.18
N TYR A 226 -5.29 15.20 -1.22
CA TYR A 226 -6.44 14.30 -1.40
C TYR A 226 -7.10 13.83 -0.10
N CYS A 227 -8.40 13.53 -0.22
CA CYS A 227 -9.19 12.79 0.75
C CYS A 227 -9.59 11.45 0.09
N GLN A 228 -9.03 10.33 0.53
CA GLN A 228 -9.23 9.03 -0.12
C GLN A 228 -10.24 8.16 0.63
N TYR A 229 -11.29 7.75 -0.06
CA TYR A 229 -12.24 6.77 0.41
C TYR A 229 -11.92 5.38 -0.13
N LYS A 230 -12.02 4.37 0.70
CA LYS A 230 -11.80 2.97 0.32
C LYS A 230 -12.73 2.05 1.11
N PRO A 231 -13.21 0.95 0.52
CA PRO A 231 -14.02 -0.01 1.25
C PRO A 231 -13.19 -0.75 2.29
N GLU A 232 -13.82 -1.16 3.37
CA GLU A 232 -13.28 -2.15 4.30
C GLU A 232 -13.01 -3.46 3.56
N ILE A 233 -11.88 -4.10 3.88
CA ILE A 233 -11.55 -5.43 3.37
C ILE A 233 -11.93 -6.45 4.44
N ILE A 234 -13.04 -7.15 4.23
CA ILE A 234 -13.47 -8.23 5.13
C ILE A 234 -12.93 -9.54 4.57
N ILE A 235 -11.98 -10.12 5.30
CA ILE A 235 -11.44 -11.46 4.98
C ILE A 235 -12.33 -12.49 5.70
N ARG A 236 -13.13 -13.21 4.94
CA ARG A 236 -13.91 -14.33 5.47
C ARG A 236 -13.04 -15.56 5.66
N GLU A 237 -13.46 -16.49 6.53
CA GLU A 237 -12.76 -17.75 6.76
C GLU A 237 -12.60 -18.59 5.48
N ASP A 238 -13.53 -18.46 4.54
CA ASP A 238 -13.50 -19.09 3.21
C ASP A 238 -12.68 -18.30 2.16
N GLY A 239 -11.96 -17.23 2.56
CA GLY A 239 -11.22 -16.35 1.67
C GLY A 239 -12.09 -15.41 0.82
N GLY A 240 -13.40 -15.47 0.96
CA GLY A 240 -14.36 -14.63 0.24
C GLY A 240 -14.49 -13.22 0.83
N GLN A 241 -14.80 -12.25 -0.02
CA GLN A 241 -15.28 -10.94 0.39
C GLN A 241 -16.81 -11.02 0.55
N GLN A 242 -17.35 -10.50 1.66
CA GLN A 242 -18.79 -10.39 1.80
C GLN A 242 -19.31 -9.37 0.78
N ARG A 243 -20.27 -9.78 -0.02
CA ARG A 243 -20.93 -8.89 -0.97
C ARG A 243 -22.19 -8.34 -0.31
N GLU A 244 -22.27 -7.06 -0.26
CA GLU A 244 -23.43 -6.31 0.22
C GLU A 244 -23.75 -5.23 -0.80
N VAL A 245 -24.11 -5.64 -2.02
CA VAL A 245 -24.38 -4.74 -3.15
C VAL A 245 -25.39 -3.66 -2.77
N ASP A 246 -26.46 -4.05 -2.05
CA ASP A 246 -27.49 -3.12 -1.61
C ASP A 246 -26.92 -2.04 -0.65
N PHE A 247 -26.04 -2.41 0.27
CA PHE A 247 -25.37 -1.47 1.15
C PHE A 247 -24.50 -0.48 0.35
N TRP A 248 -23.68 -1.00 -0.58
CA TRP A 248 -22.78 -0.15 -1.36
C TRP A 248 -23.52 0.77 -2.32
N VAL A 249 -24.55 0.28 -3.02
CA VAL A 249 -25.29 1.05 -4.03
C VAL A 249 -26.26 2.03 -3.37
N ASN A 250 -27.05 1.57 -2.38
CA ASN A 250 -28.17 2.37 -1.87
C ASN A 250 -27.80 3.23 -0.65
N LYS A 251 -26.75 2.86 0.11
CA LYS A 251 -26.35 3.63 1.30
C LYS A 251 -25.04 4.39 1.10
N VAL A 252 -24.02 3.75 0.52
CA VAL A 252 -22.69 4.36 0.42
C VAL A 252 -22.54 5.28 -0.79
N GLN A 253 -22.98 4.83 -1.97
CA GLN A 253 -22.76 5.59 -3.21
C GLN A 253 -23.37 7.00 -3.16
N PRO A 254 -24.60 7.24 -2.68
CA PRO A 254 -25.14 8.61 -2.60
C PRO A 254 -24.30 9.54 -1.73
N LEU A 255 -23.77 9.03 -0.60
CA LEU A 255 -22.92 9.82 0.30
C LEU A 255 -21.54 10.13 -0.34
N LEU A 256 -21.01 9.20 -1.12
CA LEU A 256 -19.76 9.45 -1.88
C LEU A 256 -19.96 10.51 -2.97
N GLU A 257 -21.11 10.54 -3.64
CA GLU A 257 -21.43 11.56 -4.63
C GLU A 257 -21.52 12.94 -3.97
N GLU A 258 -22.14 13.04 -2.79
CA GLU A 258 -22.19 14.27 -2.01
C GLU A 258 -20.79 14.69 -1.53
N ALA A 259 -20.01 13.77 -0.97
CA ALA A 259 -18.64 14.05 -0.55
C ALA A 259 -17.75 14.52 -1.71
N LYS A 260 -17.96 13.99 -2.93
CA LYS A 260 -17.27 14.43 -4.14
C LYS A 260 -17.60 15.88 -4.50
N LEU A 261 -18.85 16.30 -4.35
CA LEU A 261 -19.25 17.70 -4.58
C LEU A 261 -18.58 18.64 -3.58
N ILE A 262 -18.47 18.23 -2.31
CA ILE A 262 -17.85 19.02 -1.23
C ILE A 262 -16.34 19.14 -1.42
N LEU A 263 -15.66 18.05 -1.72
CA LEU A 263 -14.19 17.96 -1.80
C LEU A 263 -13.62 18.39 -3.17
N GLY A 264 -14.43 18.33 -4.23
CA GLY A 264 -13.98 18.67 -5.58
C GLY A 264 -12.76 17.82 -6.00
N ASN A 265 -11.67 18.50 -6.38
CA ASN A 265 -10.44 17.86 -6.85
C ASN A 265 -9.70 17.05 -5.76
N LYS A 266 -9.97 17.28 -4.48
CA LYS A 266 -9.39 16.51 -3.38
C LYS A 266 -10.03 15.13 -3.21
N PHE A 267 -11.21 14.90 -3.79
CA PHE A 267 -11.91 13.63 -3.67
C PHE A 267 -11.21 12.52 -4.45
N GLN A 268 -10.90 11.42 -3.78
CA GLN A 268 -10.31 10.23 -4.38
C GLN A 268 -11.01 8.96 -3.90
N ILE A 269 -11.27 8.05 -4.82
CA ILE A 269 -11.74 6.71 -4.48
C ILE A 269 -10.92 5.65 -5.22
N ASN A 270 -10.84 4.46 -4.65
CA ASN A 270 -10.28 3.30 -5.34
C ASN A 270 -11.36 2.65 -6.21
N ASN A 271 -11.64 3.23 -7.39
CA ASN A 271 -12.74 2.81 -8.27
C ASN A 271 -12.79 1.30 -8.49
N TYR A 272 -11.66 0.66 -8.82
CA TYR A 272 -11.61 -0.78 -9.08
C TYR A 272 -12.08 -1.64 -7.89
N LYS A 273 -11.86 -1.18 -6.64
CA LYS A 273 -12.34 -1.90 -5.46
C LYS A 273 -13.84 -1.78 -5.27
N PHE A 274 -14.41 -0.62 -5.59
CA PHE A 274 -15.86 -0.42 -5.53
C PHE A 274 -16.57 -1.12 -6.68
N GLU A 275 -16.00 -1.11 -7.89
CA GLU A 275 -16.51 -1.86 -9.03
C GLU A 275 -16.58 -3.35 -8.71
N ASP A 276 -15.53 -3.91 -8.10
CA ASP A 276 -15.49 -5.31 -7.69
C ASP A 276 -16.55 -5.67 -6.62
N LEU A 277 -16.98 -4.70 -5.81
CA LEU A 277 -18.02 -4.90 -4.78
C LEU A 277 -19.46 -4.76 -5.33
N ILE A 278 -19.64 -3.90 -6.34
CA ILE A 278 -20.94 -3.54 -6.90
C ILE A 278 -21.31 -4.44 -8.08
N GLU A 279 -20.36 -4.77 -8.96
CA GLU A 279 -20.61 -5.61 -10.10
C GLU A 279 -20.80 -7.07 -9.66
N ASP A 280 -21.97 -7.62 -9.97
CA ASP A 280 -22.31 -9.03 -9.74
C ASP A 280 -21.61 -9.93 -10.77
N ARG A 281 -20.30 -9.94 -10.74
CA ARG A 281 -19.49 -10.86 -11.55
C ARG A 281 -19.47 -12.20 -10.83
N GLU A 282 -20.21 -13.19 -11.34
CA GLU A 282 -20.23 -14.56 -10.85
C GLU A 282 -18.82 -15.18 -10.82
N GLU A 283 -17.92 -14.72 -11.67
CA GLU A 283 -16.51 -15.10 -11.70
C GLU A 283 -15.60 -13.91 -11.39
N PHE A 284 -15.08 -13.88 -10.15
CA PHE A 284 -13.86 -13.14 -9.87
C PHE A 284 -12.65 -13.89 -10.50
N GLY A 285 -12.78 -14.15 -11.80
CA GLY A 285 -11.72 -14.76 -12.57
C GLY A 285 -10.54 -13.82 -12.67
N ARG A 286 -9.45 -14.14 -11.97
CA ARG A 286 -8.19 -13.48 -12.27
C ARG A 286 -7.76 -13.87 -13.68
N SER A 287 -7.57 -12.88 -14.55
CA SER A 287 -7.07 -13.10 -15.90
C SER A 287 -5.61 -13.60 -15.93
N TYR A 288 -4.90 -13.51 -14.81
CA TYR A 288 -3.51 -13.95 -14.66
C TYR A 288 -3.40 -15.24 -13.83
N LYS A 289 -2.37 -16.04 -14.16
CA LYS A 289 -2.08 -17.33 -13.51
C LYS A 289 -0.84 -17.29 -12.60
N LYS A 290 -0.16 -16.14 -12.49
CA LYS A 290 1.04 -15.93 -11.65
C LYS A 290 0.98 -14.58 -10.97
N CYS A 291 1.44 -14.53 -9.72
CA CYS A 291 1.56 -13.29 -8.98
C CYS A 291 2.89 -12.59 -9.28
N LEU A 292 2.95 -11.90 -10.42
CA LEU A 292 4.16 -11.20 -10.88
C LEU A 292 4.45 -9.93 -10.07
N GLY A 293 3.41 -9.26 -9.55
CA GLY A 293 3.56 -8.05 -8.75
C GLY A 293 4.34 -8.30 -7.47
N SER A 294 4.16 -9.45 -6.81
CA SER A 294 4.93 -9.79 -5.61
C SER A 294 6.43 -10.00 -5.86
N GLN A 295 6.83 -10.20 -7.13
CA GLN A 295 8.23 -10.34 -7.51
C GLN A 295 8.98 -9.00 -7.56
N ILE A 296 8.27 -7.89 -7.47
CA ILE A 296 8.83 -6.53 -7.47
C ILE A 296 8.28 -5.67 -6.32
N GLN A 297 7.35 -6.22 -5.50
CA GLN A 297 6.72 -5.53 -4.38
C GLN A 297 6.56 -6.45 -3.15
N PRO A 298 7.66 -6.80 -2.44
CA PRO A 298 7.59 -7.57 -1.20
C PRO A 298 7.14 -6.74 -0.01
N CYS A 299 6.91 -7.43 1.12
CA CYS A 299 6.66 -6.83 2.42
C CYS A 299 7.70 -7.34 3.43
N ILE A 300 8.29 -6.44 4.22
CA ILE A 300 9.19 -6.78 5.33
C ILE A 300 8.46 -6.50 6.63
N GLY A 301 8.21 -7.53 7.42
CA GLY A 301 7.54 -7.43 8.71
C GLY A 301 8.49 -7.01 9.83
N ALA A 302 7.94 -6.39 10.89
CA ALA A 302 8.71 -6.09 12.11
C ALA A 302 9.23 -7.35 12.81
N ASP A 303 8.69 -8.52 12.47
CA ASP A 303 9.15 -9.84 12.89
C ASP A 303 10.37 -10.36 12.10
N GLY A 304 10.96 -9.52 11.25
CA GLY A 304 12.14 -9.83 10.46
C GLY A 304 11.89 -10.73 9.26
N HIS A 305 10.66 -11.13 9.00
CA HIS A 305 10.32 -11.94 7.84
C HIS A 305 10.11 -11.10 6.57
N VAL A 306 10.58 -11.64 5.44
CA VAL A 306 10.33 -11.08 4.10
C VAL A 306 9.16 -11.83 3.47
N TYR A 307 8.00 -11.22 3.45
CA TYR A 307 6.75 -11.81 2.94
C TYR A 307 6.51 -11.50 1.47
N VAL A 308 5.78 -12.36 0.80
CA VAL A 308 5.40 -12.20 -0.60
C VAL A 308 4.62 -10.92 -0.88
N CYS A 309 3.77 -10.50 0.06
CA CYS A 309 2.98 -9.25 -0.02
C CYS A 309 2.36 -8.91 1.33
N THR A 310 1.75 -7.74 1.43
CA THR A 310 1.07 -7.24 2.63
C THR A 310 -0.12 -8.11 3.09
N ASN A 311 -0.81 -8.80 2.17
CA ASN A 311 -1.94 -9.67 2.52
C ASN A 311 -1.51 -10.98 3.18
N HIS A 312 -0.27 -11.39 2.97
CA HIS A 312 0.32 -12.59 3.59
C HIS A 312 1.31 -12.26 4.70
N ARG A 313 1.34 -11.01 5.15
CA ARG A 313 2.10 -10.58 6.33
C ARG A 313 1.72 -11.42 7.55
N GLY A 314 2.70 -11.88 8.31
CA GLY A 314 2.49 -12.74 9.48
C GLY A 314 2.32 -14.24 9.18
N TRP A 315 2.13 -14.62 7.93
CA TRP A 315 1.98 -16.00 7.50
C TRP A 315 3.35 -16.58 7.13
N LYS A 316 4.05 -17.19 8.10
CA LYS A 316 5.43 -17.66 7.92
C LYS A 316 5.60 -18.64 6.75
N GLN A 317 4.58 -19.42 6.40
CA GLN A 317 4.61 -20.32 5.24
C GLN A 317 4.71 -19.57 3.88
N TYR A 318 4.42 -18.28 3.86
CA TYR A 318 4.54 -17.40 2.69
C TYR A 318 5.63 -16.34 2.88
N SER A 319 6.63 -16.67 3.69
CA SER A 319 7.86 -15.87 3.84
C SER A 319 8.96 -16.46 2.96
N TYR A 320 9.72 -15.59 2.32
CA TYR A 320 10.93 -15.94 1.59
C TYR A 320 12.10 -16.28 2.52
N GLY A 321 12.08 -15.77 3.75
CA GLY A 321 13.08 -15.99 4.78
C GLY A 321 12.95 -15.01 5.94
N CYS A 322 13.79 -15.18 6.95
CA CYS A 322 13.80 -14.36 8.15
C CYS A 322 15.19 -13.76 8.38
N MET A 323 15.26 -12.47 8.66
CA MET A 323 16.52 -11.78 8.94
C MET A 323 17.09 -12.12 10.32
N TYR A 324 16.26 -12.57 11.25
CA TYR A 324 16.74 -13.08 12.54
C TYR A 324 17.54 -14.39 12.43
N ASP A 325 17.52 -15.06 11.27
CA ASP A 325 18.38 -16.22 10.97
C ASP A 325 19.80 -15.82 10.55
N GLY A 326 20.20 -14.56 10.77
CA GLY A 326 21.53 -14.04 10.42
C GLY A 326 21.71 -13.65 8.95
N LYS A 327 20.62 -13.57 8.20
CA LYS A 327 20.62 -13.15 6.80
C LYS A 327 20.30 -11.67 6.66
N ARG A 328 20.87 -10.99 5.68
CA ARG A 328 20.43 -9.67 5.25
C ARG A 328 19.21 -9.79 4.32
N PHE A 329 18.46 -8.69 4.17
CA PHE A 329 17.34 -8.65 3.24
C PHE A 329 17.77 -9.00 1.81
N LYS A 330 18.89 -8.44 1.33
CA LYS A 330 19.42 -8.72 -0.01
C LYS A 330 19.71 -10.21 -0.23
N ASP A 331 20.24 -10.91 0.77
CA ASP A 331 20.56 -12.34 0.65
C ASP A 331 19.28 -13.18 0.49
N ILE A 332 18.25 -12.84 1.25
CA ILE A 332 16.92 -13.47 1.15
C ILE A 332 16.30 -13.18 -0.22
N TRP A 333 16.39 -11.93 -0.69
CA TRP A 333 15.79 -11.54 -1.96
C TRP A 333 16.49 -12.13 -3.17
N GLN A 334 17.81 -12.29 -3.12
CA GLN A 334 18.64 -12.89 -4.18
C GLN A 334 18.53 -14.42 -4.24
N ASP A 335 18.05 -15.07 -3.20
CA ASP A 335 17.77 -16.52 -3.20
C ASP A 335 16.55 -16.86 -4.04
N ILE A 336 16.76 -16.90 -5.38
CA ILE A 336 15.71 -17.18 -6.38
C ILE A 336 15.07 -18.55 -6.13
N ALA A 337 15.84 -19.54 -5.70
CA ALA A 337 15.34 -20.91 -5.50
C ALA A 337 14.32 -20.94 -4.34
N SER A 338 14.63 -20.34 -3.19
CA SER A 338 13.72 -20.25 -2.06
C SER A 338 12.48 -19.42 -2.40
N ARG A 339 12.63 -18.27 -3.10
CA ARG A 339 11.50 -17.47 -3.55
C ARG A 339 10.58 -18.23 -4.49
N THR A 340 11.15 -18.93 -5.48
CA THR A 340 10.38 -19.74 -6.43
C THR A 340 9.58 -20.84 -5.73
N LYS A 341 10.17 -21.49 -4.71
CA LYS A 341 9.47 -22.50 -3.91
C LYS A 341 8.23 -21.92 -3.22
N VAL A 342 8.38 -20.76 -2.59
CA VAL A 342 7.26 -20.08 -1.91
C VAL A 342 6.19 -19.64 -2.91
N MET A 343 6.60 -19.06 -4.05
CA MET A 343 5.67 -18.63 -5.10
C MET A 343 4.89 -19.80 -5.70
N ASN A 344 5.54 -20.92 -5.99
CA ASN A 344 4.86 -22.13 -6.47
C ASN A 344 3.83 -22.65 -5.47
N LYS A 345 4.13 -22.55 -4.17
CA LYS A 345 3.18 -22.91 -3.12
C LYS A 345 1.95 -22.02 -3.15
N ILE A 346 2.15 -20.69 -3.17
CA ILE A 346 1.05 -19.71 -3.23
C ILE A 346 0.21 -19.91 -4.48
N GLU A 347 0.82 -20.06 -5.65
CA GLU A 347 0.12 -20.21 -6.93
C GLU A 347 -0.73 -21.48 -6.96
N LYS A 348 -0.29 -22.56 -6.31
CA LYS A 348 -1.03 -23.83 -6.25
C LYS A 348 -2.12 -23.84 -5.19
N GLU A 349 -1.83 -23.31 -4.01
CA GLU A 349 -2.65 -23.54 -2.81
C GLU A 349 -3.60 -22.36 -2.51
N GLU A 350 -3.20 -21.12 -2.79
CA GLU A 350 -3.87 -19.94 -2.25
C GLU A 350 -4.30 -18.92 -3.30
N CYS A 351 -3.43 -18.64 -4.26
CA CYS A 351 -3.52 -17.38 -5.02
C CYS A 351 -4.79 -17.22 -5.85
N PHE A 352 -5.40 -18.31 -6.25
CA PHE A 352 -6.57 -18.28 -7.14
C PHE A 352 -7.88 -18.68 -6.45
N SER A 353 -7.80 -19.36 -5.30
CA SER A 353 -8.97 -19.77 -4.52
C SER A 353 -9.18 -18.92 -3.26
N ASN A 354 -8.11 -18.65 -2.51
CA ASN A 354 -8.21 -18.10 -1.16
C ASN A 354 -7.63 -16.69 -1.00
N CYS A 355 -6.86 -16.19 -1.96
CA CYS A 355 -6.31 -14.84 -1.89
C CYS A 355 -7.43 -13.81 -2.05
N THR A 356 -7.42 -12.77 -1.18
CA THR A 356 -8.46 -11.74 -1.18
C THR A 356 -8.73 -11.15 -2.56
N LYS A 357 -9.99 -10.92 -2.86
CA LYS A 357 -10.43 -10.30 -4.12
C LYS A 357 -9.99 -8.85 -4.24
N LEU A 358 -9.89 -8.14 -3.11
CA LEU A 358 -9.37 -6.77 -3.04
C LEU A 358 -7.84 -6.75 -2.91
N CYS A 359 -7.17 -7.63 -3.63
CA CYS A 359 -5.72 -7.77 -3.66
C CYS A 359 -5.05 -6.46 -4.10
N LYS A 360 -4.11 -5.93 -3.28
CA LYS A 360 -3.39 -4.68 -3.59
C LYS A 360 -2.69 -4.72 -4.95
N PRO A 361 -1.90 -5.79 -5.28
CA PRO A 361 -1.21 -5.88 -6.57
C PRO A 361 -2.10 -6.42 -7.72
N HIS A 362 -3.43 -6.47 -7.59
CA HIS A 362 -4.29 -7.07 -8.62
C HIS A 362 -4.08 -6.44 -10.01
N GLU A 363 -4.23 -5.12 -10.11
CA GLU A 363 -4.08 -4.40 -11.37
C GLU A 363 -2.64 -4.45 -11.90
N SER A 364 -1.66 -4.41 -11.01
CA SER A 364 -0.25 -4.60 -11.37
C SER A 364 0.01 -6.00 -11.92
N ASN A 365 -0.61 -7.02 -11.33
CA ASN A 365 -0.52 -8.39 -11.83
C ASN A 365 -1.15 -8.56 -13.22
N LYS A 366 -2.31 -7.93 -13.47
CA LYS A 366 -2.95 -7.96 -14.81
C LYS A 366 -2.01 -7.40 -15.87
N ALA A 367 -1.48 -6.20 -15.66
CA ALA A 367 -0.58 -5.55 -16.59
C ALA A 367 0.72 -6.35 -16.81
N ALA A 368 1.35 -6.83 -15.74
CA ALA A 368 2.56 -7.65 -15.84
C ALA A 368 2.31 -9.00 -16.54
N TRP A 369 1.15 -9.61 -16.30
CA TRP A 369 0.75 -10.84 -16.96
C TRP A 369 0.56 -10.65 -18.47
N ASP A 370 -0.12 -9.59 -18.89
CA ASP A 370 -0.32 -9.27 -20.30
C ASP A 370 1.02 -9.05 -21.01
N ILE A 371 1.97 -8.36 -20.36
CA ILE A 371 3.34 -8.23 -20.88
C ILE A 371 3.99 -9.60 -21.04
N SER A 372 3.90 -10.45 -20.00
CA SER A 372 4.45 -11.82 -20.03
C SER A 372 3.86 -12.66 -21.16
N GLN A 373 2.52 -12.64 -21.35
CA GLN A 373 1.86 -13.40 -22.41
C GLN A 373 2.28 -12.92 -23.81
N ASN A 374 2.40 -11.60 -23.99
CA ASN A 374 2.89 -11.04 -25.25
C ASN A 374 4.34 -11.47 -25.52
N MET A 375 5.22 -11.35 -24.53
CA MET A 375 6.63 -11.77 -24.67
C MET A 375 6.78 -13.27 -25.02
N ASN A 376 5.89 -14.12 -24.50
CA ASN A 376 5.93 -15.57 -24.74
C ASN A 376 5.43 -15.98 -26.13
N ARG A 377 4.63 -15.15 -26.80
CA ARG A 377 4.07 -15.43 -28.15
C ARG A 377 4.98 -14.96 -29.27
N LEU A 378 5.94 -14.11 -28.97
CA LEU A 378 6.80 -13.45 -29.97
C LEU A 378 8.06 -14.27 -30.23
N THR A 379 8.53 -14.24 -31.48
CA THR A 379 9.87 -14.69 -31.84
C THR A 379 10.94 -13.84 -31.17
N THR A 380 12.18 -14.33 -31.13
CA THR A 380 13.29 -13.61 -30.51
C THR A 380 13.47 -12.18 -31.06
N LEU A 381 13.28 -11.97 -32.36
CA LEU A 381 13.41 -10.66 -33.00
C LEU A 381 12.26 -9.73 -32.62
N GLU A 382 11.04 -10.25 -32.69
CA GLU A 382 9.83 -9.51 -32.31
C GLU A 382 9.84 -9.15 -30.83
N LYS A 383 10.30 -10.07 -29.96
CA LYS A 383 10.48 -9.82 -28.53
C LYS A 383 11.42 -8.65 -28.27
N LYS A 384 12.58 -8.58 -28.95
CA LYS A 384 13.50 -7.45 -28.82
C LYS A 384 12.84 -6.13 -29.24
N SER A 385 12.08 -6.14 -30.34
CA SER A 385 11.35 -4.95 -30.79
C SER A 385 10.27 -4.53 -29.79
N TYR A 386 9.51 -5.49 -29.26
CA TYR A 386 8.48 -5.25 -28.26
C TYR A 386 9.06 -4.67 -26.96
N VAL A 387 10.14 -5.25 -26.44
CA VAL A 387 10.85 -4.75 -25.25
C VAL A 387 11.34 -3.31 -25.48
N LYS A 388 11.95 -3.02 -26.63
CA LYS A 388 12.39 -1.66 -26.97
C LYS A 388 11.21 -0.68 -27.00
N LYS A 389 10.04 -1.08 -27.53
CA LYS A 389 8.83 -0.27 -27.51
C LYS A 389 8.35 0.01 -26.09
N LEU A 390 8.31 -1.01 -25.21
CA LEU A 390 7.91 -0.86 -23.82
C LEU A 390 8.84 0.10 -23.04
N LEU A 391 10.15 -0.04 -23.23
CA LEU A 391 11.13 0.85 -22.59
C LEU A 391 10.99 2.30 -23.05
N LYS A 392 10.71 2.53 -24.33
CA LYS A 392 10.39 3.88 -24.85
C LYS A 392 9.10 4.44 -24.24
N GLN A 393 8.06 3.61 -24.14
CA GLN A 393 6.80 4.02 -23.48
C GLN A 393 7.03 4.39 -22.00
N ARG A 394 7.87 3.63 -21.29
CA ARG A 394 8.26 3.94 -19.91
C ARG A 394 8.81 5.37 -19.78
N GLU A 395 9.71 5.78 -20.67
CA GLU A 395 10.31 7.12 -20.65
C GLU A 395 9.25 8.24 -20.72
N GLU A 396 8.20 8.02 -21.51
CA GLU A 396 7.08 8.98 -21.60
C GLU A 396 6.18 8.94 -20.36
N VAL A 397 5.83 7.74 -19.88
CA VAL A 397 4.96 7.58 -18.71
C VAL A 397 5.60 8.21 -17.46
N VAL A 398 6.90 7.99 -17.24
CA VAL A 398 7.62 8.52 -16.06
C VAL A 398 7.62 10.04 -16.03
N LYS A 399 7.65 10.72 -17.20
CA LYS A 399 7.65 12.19 -17.26
C LYS A 399 6.34 12.82 -16.74
N HIS A 400 5.22 12.10 -16.84
CA HIS A 400 3.90 12.62 -16.56
C HIS A 400 3.22 12.01 -15.34
N LEU A 401 3.75 10.87 -14.83
CA LEU A 401 3.13 10.13 -13.74
C LEU A 401 3.79 10.49 -12.40
N LYS A 402 3.04 11.18 -11.55
CA LYS A 402 3.46 11.48 -10.19
C LYS A 402 3.51 10.18 -9.36
N HIS A 403 4.53 10.04 -8.53
CA HIS A 403 4.71 8.86 -7.67
C HIS A 403 4.72 7.53 -8.44
N SER A 404 5.40 7.51 -9.56
CA SER A 404 5.48 6.37 -10.48
C SER A 404 6.06 5.09 -9.85
N GLU A 405 6.84 5.22 -8.81
CA GLU A 405 7.52 4.13 -8.08
C GLU A 405 6.60 3.41 -7.07
N PHE A 406 5.47 4.02 -6.70
CA PHE A 406 4.53 3.45 -5.72
C PHE A 406 3.44 2.62 -6.42
N ILE A 407 3.81 1.43 -6.89
CA ILE A 407 2.98 0.48 -7.63
C ILE A 407 1.95 -0.25 -6.75
#